data_a34dff8fa33a349b2a85b6bf8e626965
#
_entry.id   a34dff8fa33a349b2a85b6bf8e626965
#
_cell.length_a   1.000
_cell.length_b   1.000
_cell.length_c   1.000
_cell.angle_alpha   90.00
_cell.angle_beta   90.00
_cell.angle_gamma   90.00
#
_symmetry.space_group_name_H-M   'P 1'
#
loop_
_entity.id
_entity.type
_entity.pdbx_description
1 polymer ?
#
loop_
_entity_poly.entity_id
_entity_poly.type
_entity_poly.pdbx_seq_one_letter_code
_entity_poly.pdbx_strand_id
1 'polypeptide(L)'
;GLQIMNDMGQFMFSQSDKEWIPDSPQMRELIIDKLSSWAPFSNSSPVEGIENAIKTFYKPDRKISIYTLGDDFQGRSINKVVRVIDSLNIANRNDERLVRIHAIGFPVHLRPGVSPNRSAIRFAALMRELSYSNGGTFIGLNSLE
;
A
#
# COMPACT_ATOMS: atom_id res chain seq x y z
N GLY A 1 -13.28 -10.56 -1.36
CA GLY A 1 -12.20 -10.99 -0.47
C GLY A 1 -11.25 -9.86 -0.12
N LEU A 2 -10.55 -10.02 0.95
CA LEU A 2 -9.56 -9.09 1.48
C LEU A 2 -8.24 -9.82 1.71
N GLN A 3 -7.11 -9.10 1.68
CA GLN A 3 -5.82 -9.61 2.15
C GLN A 3 -5.04 -8.47 2.81
N ILE A 4 -4.23 -8.81 3.80
CA ILE A 4 -3.43 -7.85 4.57
C ILE A 4 -1.98 -8.29 4.59
N MET A 5 -1.09 -7.36 4.27
CA MET A 5 0.35 -7.57 4.23
C MET A 5 1.08 -6.41 4.91
N ASN A 6 2.29 -6.68 5.40
CA ASN A 6 3.21 -5.61 5.78
C ASN A 6 3.90 -5.00 4.54
N ASP A 7 4.71 -3.99 4.77
CA ASP A 7 5.48 -3.29 3.73
C ASP A 7 6.52 -4.18 3.03
N MET A 8 6.94 -5.28 3.65
CA MET A 8 7.85 -6.27 3.06
C MET A 8 7.11 -7.36 2.25
N GLY A 9 5.78 -7.32 2.18
CA GLY A 9 4.97 -8.29 1.46
C GLY A 9 4.69 -9.59 2.22
N GLN A 10 4.86 -9.60 3.55
CA GLN A 10 4.49 -10.76 4.38
C GLN A 10 3.01 -10.67 4.76
N PHE A 11 2.31 -11.77 4.63
CA PHE A 11 0.87 -11.85 4.93
C PHE A 11 0.60 -11.93 6.43
N MET A 12 -0.46 -11.25 6.88
CA MET A 12 -0.90 -11.29 8.28
C MET A 12 -1.33 -12.69 8.74
N PHE A 13 -1.96 -13.44 7.85
CA PHE A 13 -2.45 -14.79 8.10
C PHE A 13 -1.70 -15.79 7.24
N SER A 14 -0.79 -16.56 7.84
CA SER A 14 0.03 -17.54 7.13
C SER A 14 -0.79 -18.67 6.50
N GLN A 15 -1.93 -19.02 7.07
CA GLN A 15 -2.83 -20.05 6.55
C GLN A 15 -3.59 -19.61 5.29
N SER A 16 -3.64 -18.30 5.01
CA SER A 16 -4.25 -17.72 3.81
C SER A 16 -3.20 -17.04 2.94
N ASP A 17 -1.95 -17.51 2.99
CA ASP A 17 -0.87 -16.99 2.19
C ASP A 17 -1.21 -17.07 0.69
N LYS A 18 -1.14 -15.93 0.00
CA LYS A 18 -1.47 -15.78 -1.44
C LYS A 18 -2.93 -16.07 -1.82
N GLU A 19 -3.82 -16.20 -0.86
CA GLU A 19 -5.23 -16.45 -1.09
C GLU A 19 -6.09 -15.30 -0.58
N TRP A 20 -7.27 -15.13 -1.18
CA TRP A 20 -8.23 -14.15 -0.71
C TRP A 20 -8.93 -14.67 0.55
N ILE A 21 -8.88 -13.88 1.61
CA ILE A 21 -9.67 -14.12 2.82
C ILE A 21 -11.13 -13.82 2.50
N PRO A 22 -12.05 -14.79 2.67
CA PRO A 22 -13.48 -14.56 2.48
C PRO A 22 -14.01 -13.50 3.44
N ASP A 23 -14.92 -12.66 2.98
CA ASP A 23 -15.56 -11.67 3.82
C ASP A 23 -16.69 -12.29 4.64
N SER A 24 -16.60 -12.10 5.97
CA SER A 24 -17.66 -12.43 6.93
C SER A 24 -17.55 -11.52 8.16
N PRO A 25 -18.65 -11.31 8.92
CA PRO A 25 -18.59 -10.54 10.16
C PRO A 25 -17.53 -11.07 11.13
N GLN A 26 -17.46 -12.38 11.33
CA GLN A 26 -16.48 -13.02 12.21
C GLN A 26 -15.04 -12.80 11.74
N MET A 27 -14.80 -12.85 10.43
CA MET A 27 -13.48 -12.60 9.88
C MET A 27 -13.06 -11.14 10.03
N ARG A 28 -13.99 -10.19 9.89
CA ARG A 28 -13.71 -8.77 10.11
C ARG A 28 -13.31 -8.49 11.56
N GLU A 29 -14.03 -9.06 12.52
CA GLU A 29 -13.69 -8.97 13.96
C GLU A 29 -12.31 -9.56 14.24
N LEU A 30 -12.02 -10.75 13.71
CA LEU A 30 -10.71 -11.39 13.85
C LEU A 30 -9.58 -10.54 13.27
N ILE A 31 -9.80 -9.90 12.12
CA ILE A 31 -8.82 -9.01 11.49
C ILE A 31 -8.57 -7.79 12.38
N ILE A 32 -9.62 -7.15 12.89
CA ILE A 32 -9.51 -5.97 13.76
C ILE A 32 -8.76 -6.31 15.04
N ASP A 33 -9.11 -7.43 15.67
CA ASP A 33 -8.45 -7.91 16.89
C ASP A 33 -6.96 -8.18 16.63
N LYS A 34 -6.65 -8.88 15.55
CA LYS A 34 -5.26 -9.17 15.19
C LYS A 34 -4.47 -7.91 14.82
N LEU A 35 -5.06 -6.93 14.14
CA LEU A 35 -4.41 -5.67 13.81
C LEU A 35 -3.96 -4.90 15.05
N SER A 36 -4.71 -4.99 16.15
CA SER A 36 -4.37 -4.31 17.41
C SER A 36 -3.07 -4.80 18.04
N SER A 37 -2.65 -6.02 17.73
CA SER A 37 -1.45 -6.67 18.27
C SER A 37 -0.40 -7.02 17.22
N TRP A 38 -0.70 -6.81 15.94
CA TRP A 38 0.21 -7.15 14.86
C TRP A 38 1.28 -6.08 14.69
N ALA A 39 2.51 -6.40 15.05
CA ALA A 39 3.69 -5.54 14.95
C ALA A 39 4.73 -6.17 14.01
N PRO A 40 4.48 -6.15 12.68
CA PRO A 40 5.42 -6.72 11.73
C PRO A 40 6.68 -5.86 11.64
N PHE A 41 7.80 -6.49 11.26
CA PHE A 41 8.98 -5.75 10.84
C PHE A 41 8.64 -4.84 9.66
N SER A 42 9.23 -3.64 9.65
CA SER A 42 9.08 -2.67 8.59
C SER A 42 10.44 -2.22 8.05
N ASN A 43 10.54 -2.08 6.73
CA ASN A 43 11.69 -1.50 6.03
C ASN A 43 11.53 0.01 5.81
N SER A 44 10.49 0.64 6.34
CA SER A 44 10.12 2.02 6.00
C SER A 44 9.99 2.22 4.48
N SER A 45 9.41 1.23 3.79
CA SER A 45 9.23 1.25 2.34
C SER A 45 8.05 0.37 1.94
N PRO A 46 6.94 0.95 1.50
CA PRO A 46 5.75 0.17 1.11
C PRO A 46 5.91 -0.53 -0.26
N VAL A 47 7.03 -0.33 -0.93
CA VAL A 47 7.22 -0.73 -2.34
C VAL A 47 7.16 -2.24 -2.51
N GLU A 48 7.87 -2.97 -1.66
CA GLU A 48 7.92 -4.43 -1.71
C GLU A 48 6.55 -5.06 -1.48
N GLY A 49 5.78 -4.50 -0.55
CA GLY A 49 4.40 -4.92 -0.30
C GLY A 49 3.49 -4.68 -1.51
N ILE A 50 3.57 -3.52 -2.13
CA ILE A 50 2.81 -3.19 -3.34
C ILE A 50 3.21 -4.10 -4.51
N GLU A 51 4.51 -4.28 -4.75
CA GLU A 51 5.00 -5.19 -5.81
C GLU A 51 4.51 -6.62 -5.59
N ASN A 52 4.61 -7.13 -4.36
CA ASN A 52 4.17 -8.48 -4.03
C ASN A 52 2.65 -8.63 -4.19
N ALA A 53 1.87 -7.64 -3.77
CA ALA A 53 0.42 -7.65 -3.94
C ALA A 53 0.03 -7.73 -5.42
N ILE A 54 0.66 -6.93 -6.29
CA ILE A 54 0.40 -6.97 -7.72
C ILE A 54 0.80 -8.31 -8.30
N LYS A 55 2.03 -8.79 -8.06
CA LYS A 55 2.53 -10.07 -8.57
C LYS A 55 1.66 -11.25 -8.17
N THR A 56 1.10 -11.21 -6.96
CA THR A 56 0.30 -12.32 -6.42
C THR A 56 -1.14 -12.29 -6.91
N PHE A 57 -1.76 -11.11 -6.97
CA PHE A 57 -3.20 -10.99 -7.14
C PHE A 57 -3.65 -10.41 -8.48
N TYR A 58 -2.74 -9.89 -9.30
CA TYR A 58 -3.08 -9.40 -10.63
C TYR A 58 -3.65 -10.54 -11.48
N LYS A 59 -4.81 -10.30 -12.06
CA LYS A 59 -5.43 -11.16 -13.09
C LYS A 59 -6.13 -10.28 -14.12
N PRO A 60 -6.09 -10.66 -15.41
CA PRO A 60 -6.63 -9.84 -16.49
C PRO A 60 -8.17 -9.75 -16.50
N ASP A 61 -8.85 -10.57 -15.71
CA ASP A 61 -10.31 -10.69 -15.64
C ASP A 61 -10.95 -9.93 -14.46
N ARG A 62 -10.13 -9.29 -13.60
CA ARG A 62 -10.67 -8.62 -12.40
C ARG A 62 -9.93 -7.36 -12.02
N LYS A 63 -10.66 -6.44 -11.43
CA LYS A 63 -10.11 -5.24 -10.79
C LYS A 63 -9.87 -5.50 -9.32
N ILE A 64 -8.73 -5.04 -8.81
CA ILE A 64 -8.39 -5.05 -7.38
C ILE A 64 -8.00 -3.64 -6.94
N SER A 65 -8.12 -3.38 -5.63
CA SER A 65 -7.63 -2.14 -5.04
C SER A 65 -6.64 -2.45 -3.93
N ILE A 66 -5.50 -1.78 -3.97
CA ILE A 66 -4.49 -1.78 -2.91
C ILE A 66 -4.69 -0.51 -2.10
N TYR A 67 -4.73 -0.63 -0.78
CA TYR A 67 -4.71 0.48 0.16
C TYR A 67 -3.40 0.44 0.92
N THR A 68 -2.54 1.40 0.67
CA THR A 68 -1.25 1.55 1.34
C THR A 68 -1.35 2.58 2.42
N LEU A 69 -0.96 2.21 3.64
CA LEU A 69 -0.93 3.09 4.80
C LEU A 69 0.51 3.23 5.26
N GLY A 70 0.97 4.45 5.50
CA GLY A 70 2.35 4.67 5.94
C GLY A 70 2.70 6.15 6.08
N ASP A 71 3.98 6.38 6.32
CA ASP A 71 4.49 7.71 6.67
C ASP A 71 5.91 7.95 6.17
N ASP A 72 6.60 6.88 5.72
CA ASP A 72 8.02 6.95 5.42
C ASP A 72 8.38 6.18 4.15
N PHE A 73 9.35 6.70 3.39
CA PHE A 73 9.94 6.02 2.24
C PHE A 73 11.43 6.32 2.16
N GLN A 74 12.20 5.27 2.38
CA GLN A 74 13.66 5.29 2.26
C GLN A 74 14.10 4.41 1.08
N GLY A 75 15.24 4.73 0.51
CA GLY A 75 15.87 3.88 -0.49
C GLY A 75 15.69 4.35 -1.92
N ARG A 76 15.08 3.54 -2.78
CA ARG A 76 15.09 3.65 -4.25
C ARG A 76 14.66 5.02 -4.81
N SER A 77 15.05 5.30 -6.04
CA SER A 77 14.53 6.43 -6.81
C SER A 77 13.03 6.26 -7.06
N ILE A 78 12.23 7.29 -6.82
CA ILE A 78 10.79 7.32 -7.10
C ILE A 78 10.50 6.88 -8.54
N ASN A 79 11.24 7.44 -9.52
CA ASN A 79 11.05 7.10 -10.93
C ASN A 79 11.33 5.63 -11.25
N LYS A 80 12.28 4.98 -10.53
CA LYS A 80 12.51 3.54 -10.69
C LYS A 80 11.35 2.73 -10.15
N VAL A 81 10.82 3.12 -8.99
CA VAL A 81 9.65 2.44 -8.39
C VAL A 81 8.44 2.55 -9.30
N VAL A 82 8.13 3.75 -9.77
CA VAL A 82 7.00 3.99 -10.69
C VAL A 82 7.10 3.09 -11.92
N ARG A 83 8.27 3.04 -12.57
CA ARG A 83 8.47 2.17 -13.75
C ARG A 83 8.27 0.69 -13.45
N VAL A 84 8.73 0.21 -12.29
CA VAL A 84 8.52 -1.19 -11.90
C VAL A 84 7.03 -1.47 -11.70
N ILE A 85 6.33 -0.62 -10.96
CA ILE A 85 4.90 -0.77 -10.75
C ILE A 85 4.13 -0.70 -12.08
N ASP A 86 4.48 0.22 -12.96
CA ASP A 86 3.89 0.33 -14.30
C ASP A 86 4.08 -0.94 -15.13
N SER A 87 5.25 -1.58 -15.03
CA SER A 87 5.52 -2.84 -15.73
C SER A 87 4.75 -4.02 -15.18
N LEU A 88 4.36 -3.99 -13.91
CA LEU A 88 3.56 -5.03 -13.26
C LEU A 88 2.06 -4.82 -13.44
N ASN A 89 1.60 -3.58 -13.40
CA ASN A 89 0.19 -3.20 -13.55
C ASN A 89 -0.08 -2.73 -14.98
N ILE A 90 0.00 -3.66 -15.91
CA ILE A 90 -0.20 -3.36 -17.34
C ILE A 90 -1.66 -2.98 -17.60
N ALA A 91 -1.86 -1.92 -18.38
CA ALA A 91 -3.19 -1.52 -18.81
C ALA A 91 -3.83 -2.59 -19.71
N ASN A 92 -5.13 -2.78 -19.55
CA ASN A 92 -5.90 -3.67 -20.40
C ASN A 92 -6.12 -3.06 -21.81
N ARG A 93 -6.89 -3.76 -22.67
CA ARG A 93 -7.19 -3.30 -24.03
C ARG A 93 -7.94 -1.97 -24.09
N ASN A 94 -8.56 -1.54 -22.99
CA ASN A 94 -9.30 -0.27 -22.88
C ASN A 94 -8.45 0.83 -22.21
N ASP A 95 -7.14 0.63 -22.11
CA ASP A 95 -6.20 1.52 -21.42
C ASP A 95 -6.52 1.72 -19.92
N GLU A 96 -7.18 0.75 -19.32
CA GLU A 96 -7.49 0.76 -17.89
C GLU A 96 -6.49 -0.08 -17.10
N ARG A 97 -5.94 0.47 -16.02
CA ARG A 97 -5.18 -0.30 -15.04
C ARG A 97 -6.13 -1.10 -14.15
N LEU A 98 -5.83 -2.40 -14.01
CA LEU A 98 -6.69 -3.32 -13.24
C LEU A 98 -6.42 -3.28 -11.74
N VAL A 99 -5.22 -2.85 -11.34
CA VAL A 99 -4.88 -2.64 -9.94
C VAL A 99 -4.91 -1.14 -9.64
N ARG A 100 -5.87 -0.71 -8.82
CA ARG A 100 -5.92 0.66 -8.29
C ARG A 100 -5.07 0.74 -7.04
N ILE A 101 -4.28 1.81 -6.91
CA ILE A 101 -3.43 2.04 -5.74
C ILE A 101 -3.92 3.29 -5.02
N HIS A 102 -4.45 3.10 -3.83
CA HIS A 102 -4.82 4.17 -2.92
C HIS A 102 -3.79 4.26 -1.80
N ALA A 103 -3.52 5.46 -1.32
CA ALA A 103 -2.59 5.64 -0.22
C ALA A 103 -3.10 6.63 0.82
N ILE A 104 -2.80 6.33 2.09
CA ILE A 104 -3.06 7.18 3.24
C ILE A 104 -1.73 7.45 3.92
N GLY A 105 -1.33 8.72 3.93
CA GLY A 105 -0.14 9.18 4.62
C GLY A 105 -0.47 9.66 6.03
N PHE A 106 0.23 9.11 7.03
CA PHE A 106 0.10 9.55 8.40
C PHE A 106 0.96 10.79 8.68
N PRO A 107 0.52 11.71 9.56
CA PRO A 107 1.27 12.90 9.94
C PRO A 107 2.39 12.52 10.90
N VAL A 108 3.52 12.05 10.39
CA VAL A 108 4.68 11.79 11.22
C VAL A 108 5.42 13.11 11.46
N HIS A 109 5.46 13.51 12.73
CA HIS A 109 6.26 14.64 13.22
C HIS A 109 5.90 16.03 12.66
N LEU A 110 4.61 16.36 12.54
CA LEU A 110 4.18 17.76 12.47
C LEU A 110 4.28 18.44 13.85
N ARG A 111 5.41 18.26 14.55
CA ARG A 111 5.70 19.08 15.74
C ARG A 111 6.08 20.48 15.28
N PRO A 112 5.48 21.53 15.86
CA PRO A 112 5.89 22.90 15.58
C PRO A 112 7.40 23.06 15.79
N GLY A 113 8.10 23.57 14.77
CA GLY A 113 9.56 23.82 14.84
C GLY A 113 10.45 22.66 14.36
N VAL A 114 9.89 21.53 13.96
CA VAL A 114 10.67 20.43 13.35
C VAL A 114 10.49 20.50 11.83
N SER A 115 11.59 20.56 11.10
CA SER A 115 11.55 20.47 9.63
C SER A 115 10.94 19.14 9.20
N PRO A 116 10.10 19.11 8.15
CA PRO A 116 9.54 17.87 7.64
C PRO A 116 10.63 16.84 7.37
N ASN A 117 10.44 15.61 7.84
CA ASN A 117 11.38 14.56 7.58
C ASN A 117 11.45 14.30 6.06
N ARG A 118 12.67 14.26 5.51
CA ARG A 118 12.89 14.06 4.07
C ARG A 118 12.25 12.78 3.54
N SER A 119 12.23 11.72 4.33
CA SER A 119 11.63 10.44 3.95
C SER A 119 10.10 10.49 3.92
N ALA A 120 9.47 11.27 4.81
CA ALA A 120 8.03 11.53 4.78
C ALA A 120 7.60 12.32 3.54
N ILE A 121 8.39 13.34 3.14
CA ILE A 121 8.16 14.06 1.88
C ILE A 121 8.28 13.12 0.69
N ARG A 122 9.27 12.24 0.70
CA ARG A 122 9.48 11.24 -0.35
C ARG A 122 8.34 10.22 -0.40
N PHE A 123 7.82 9.79 0.75
CA PHE A 123 6.64 8.93 0.83
C PHE A 123 5.43 9.60 0.17
N ALA A 124 5.11 10.82 0.55
CA ALA A 124 3.99 11.56 -0.01
C ALA A 124 4.14 11.76 -1.54
N ALA A 125 5.34 12.07 -2.02
CA ALA A 125 5.61 12.21 -3.44
C ALA A 125 5.43 10.89 -4.21
N LEU A 126 5.98 9.79 -3.68
CA LEU A 126 5.84 8.46 -4.28
C LEU A 126 4.38 8.00 -4.30
N MET A 127 3.68 8.12 -3.16
CA MET A 127 2.30 7.66 -3.06
C MET A 127 1.34 8.46 -3.92
N ARG A 128 1.57 9.77 -4.05
CA ARG A 128 0.79 10.62 -4.96
C ARG A 128 0.98 10.19 -6.41
N GLU A 129 2.22 9.94 -6.82
CA GLU A 129 2.53 9.50 -8.18
C GLU A 129 1.92 8.12 -8.47
N LEU A 130 2.12 7.14 -7.58
CA LEU A 130 1.55 5.80 -7.74
C LEU A 130 0.02 5.82 -7.77
N SER A 131 -0.61 6.58 -6.88
CA SER A 131 -2.07 6.70 -6.87
C SER A 131 -2.59 7.32 -8.15
N TYR A 132 -2.01 8.42 -8.60
CA TYR A 132 -2.41 9.10 -9.84
C TYR A 132 -2.26 8.17 -11.06
N SER A 133 -1.10 7.56 -11.23
CA SER A 133 -0.81 6.70 -12.39
C SER A 133 -1.62 5.39 -12.40
N ASN A 134 -2.16 4.97 -11.25
CA ASN A 134 -2.89 3.71 -11.13
C ASN A 134 -4.37 3.90 -10.75
N GLY A 135 -4.96 5.06 -11.06
CA GLY A 135 -6.39 5.31 -10.94
C GLY A 135 -6.94 5.29 -9.50
N GLY A 136 -6.09 5.52 -8.52
CA GLY A 136 -6.45 5.61 -7.11
C GLY A 136 -6.39 7.04 -6.56
N THR A 137 -6.27 7.16 -5.23
CA THR A 137 -6.30 8.44 -4.52
C THR A 137 -5.25 8.46 -3.41
N PHE A 138 -4.56 9.58 -3.24
CA PHE A 138 -3.69 9.85 -2.11
C PHE A 138 -4.38 10.79 -1.12
N ILE A 139 -4.39 10.42 0.16
CA ILE A 139 -4.88 11.24 1.27
C ILE A 139 -3.76 11.42 2.28
N GLY A 140 -3.33 12.66 2.48
CA GLY A 140 -2.44 13.01 3.59
C GLY A 140 -3.27 13.43 4.80
N LEU A 141 -3.11 12.78 5.93
CA LEU A 141 -3.76 13.17 7.17
C LEU A 141 -2.96 14.30 7.83
N ASN A 142 -3.65 15.32 8.35
CA ASN A 142 -3.03 16.44 9.05
C ASN A 142 -2.91 16.20 10.56
N SER A 143 -3.76 15.33 11.11
CA SER A 143 -3.76 14.88 12.50
C SER A 143 -4.37 13.50 12.62
N LEU A 144 -4.20 12.87 13.78
CA LEU A 144 -4.86 11.61 14.15
C LEU A 144 -5.99 11.84 15.17
N GLU A 145 -6.41 13.11 15.35
CA GLU A 145 -7.54 13.48 16.19
C GLU A 145 -8.86 13.37 15.45
#